data_ceaa0df16ea28098a0774cd62296ed67
#
_entry.id   ceaa0df16ea28098a0774cd62296ed67
#
_cell.length_a   1.000
_cell.length_b   1.000
_cell.length_c   1.000
_cell.angle_alpha   90.00
_cell.angle_beta   90.00
_cell.angle_gamma   90.00
#
_symmetry.space_group_name_H-M   'P 1'
#
loop_
_entity.id
_entity.type
_entity.pdbx_description
1 polymer ?
#
loop_
_entity_poly.entity_id
_entity_poly.type
_entity_poly.pdbx_seq_one_letter_code
_entity_poly.pdbx_strand_id
1 'polypeptide(L)'
;MLKTLLRVRMAALLAAFTGQSRKRKNQTKGKAAGYAFLMLYCFCTFVFLFYTSFSQLAAAFFPAGLGWLYFAMFAIMAFALMFIGSVFTAKSQLFEAKDNELLLSMPVPPGMILLSRMAALLAMNFVFELVVALPVFVSWLQYGGASGAGILAFVVIVLVLPLFSLAVSCLFAWLVSLITSRMRNTTAITTALSVVFMLAYFLFCFRMNSYVTQLAANGAVIADALGAAAPLVWLGRAAANGSLADLGLTLLWTLLPFALAYVLLNRSFIRIVTTRRGQIKVQYEKKAMRTSSQNAALYRRELARLTSSSGYMLNAGLGLVFELVLAVLAIVKRQELLAALTAIPDLREAAAPILLLACMMVSGMVFFTASSVSLEGKYYWIVRSMPVKSEKILQAKLNLSNSLSAGPALLMMLAAALALQLPAAETVLLLACQLLFVLLTANVGLVEDLRHCNLDWINETQAAKQGAGVLLSMLLNFGFVVAVGALYFFLLTNLMPTVAFLGLMLALMAILYALTARWIKTRGAKRFETLR
;
A
#
# COMPACT_ATOMS: atom_id res chain seq x y z
N MET A 1 -23.03 -26.20 -2.72
CA MET A 1 -21.58 -26.04 -2.71
C MET A 1 -21.14 -24.63 -3.04
N LEU A 2 -21.46 -24.03 -4.20
CA LEU A 2 -21.07 -22.65 -4.54
C LEU A 2 -21.52 -21.62 -3.50
N LYS A 3 -22.77 -21.67 -3.04
CA LYS A 3 -23.31 -20.76 -2.01
C LYS A 3 -22.52 -20.81 -0.71
N THR A 4 -22.04 -21.99 -0.31
CA THR A 4 -21.23 -22.18 0.90
C THR A 4 -19.82 -21.58 0.71
N LEU A 5 -19.17 -21.83 -0.45
CA LEU A 5 -17.89 -21.23 -0.79
C LEU A 5 -17.96 -19.70 -0.83
N LEU A 6 -18.98 -19.14 -1.47
CA LEU A 6 -19.23 -17.69 -1.50
C LEU A 6 -19.41 -17.12 -0.09
N ARG A 7 -20.25 -17.75 0.73
CA ARG A 7 -20.47 -17.31 2.12
C ARG A 7 -19.17 -17.29 2.93
N VAL A 8 -18.35 -18.33 2.82
CA VAL A 8 -17.07 -18.41 3.53
C VAL A 8 -16.11 -17.33 3.06
N ARG A 9 -16.01 -17.07 1.75
CA ARG A 9 -15.13 -16.04 1.19
C ARG A 9 -15.60 -14.63 1.51
N MET A 10 -16.90 -14.37 1.41
CA MET A 10 -17.46 -13.06 1.79
C MET A 10 -17.29 -12.80 3.30
N ALA A 11 -17.49 -13.81 4.13
CA ALA A 11 -17.21 -13.71 5.57
C ALA A 11 -15.71 -13.46 5.85
N ALA A 12 -14.81 -14.08 5.08
CA ALA A 12 -13.36 -13.83 5.20
C ALA A 12 -12.98 -12.42 4.76
N LEU A 13 -13.58 -11.90 3.69
CA LEU A 13 -13.40 -10.50 3.27
C LEU A 13 -13.90 -9.53 4.34
N LEU A 14 -15.12 -9.70 4.83
CA LEU A 14 -15.68 -8.86 5.90
C LEU A 14 -14.82 -8.93 7.18
N ALA A 15 -14.32 -10.11 7.54
CA ALA A 15 -13.42 -10.28 8.67
C ALA A 15 -12.08 -9.55 8.45
N ALA A 16 -11.57 -9.51 7.23
CA ALA A 16 -10.37 -8.73 6.88
C ALA A 16 -10.60 -7.22 7.02
N PHE A 17 -11.76 -6.71 6.57
CA PHE A 17 -12.12 -5.29 6.71
C PHE A 17 -12.44 -4.89 8.16
N THR A 18 -13.04 -5.77 8.94
CA THR A 18 -13.42 -5.47 10.34
C THR A 18 -12.34 -5.83 11.36
N GLY A 19 -11.20 -6.37 10.92
CA GLY A 19 -10.14 -6.84 11.81
C GLY A 19 -10.53 -8.03 12.71
N GLN A 20 -11.70 -8.65 12.46
CA GLN A 20 -12.21 -9.77 13.25
C GLN A 20 -11.55 -11.09 12.82
N SER A 21 -10.50 -11.48 13.51
CA SER A 21 -10.02 -12.88 13.43
C SER A 21 -10.95 -13.79 14.26
N ARG A 22 -11.40 -14.88 13.66
CA ARG A 22 -12.38 -15.86 14.25
C ARG A 22 -11.98 -16.38 15.64
N LYS A 23 -10.70 -16.33 16.02
CA LYS A 23 -10.18 -16.78 17.33
C LYS A 23 -10.26 -15.73 18.45
N ARG A 24 -10.51 -14.44 18.14
CA ARG A 24 -10.67 -13.39 19.16
C ARG A 24 -12.15 -13.17 19.54
N LYS A 25 -12.74 -14.12 20.22
CA LYS A 25 -14.08 -14.03 20.85
C LYS A 25 -14.18 -12.88 21.91
N ASN A 26 -13.05 -12.25 22.24
CA ASN A 26 -12.92 -11.17 23.23
C ASN A 26 -12.45 -9.82 22.65
N GLN A 27 -12.74 -9.51 21.39
CA GLN A 27 -12.57 -8.13 20.96
C GLN A 27 -13.66 -7.26 21.63
N THR A 28 -13.26 -6.33 22.46
CA THR A 28 -14.16 -5.32 23.01
C THR A 28 -14.84 -4.58 21.87
N LYS A 29 -16.16 -4.37 21.95
CA LYS A 29 -16.98 -3.66 20.93
C LYS A 29 -16.32 -2.35 20.48
N GLY A 30 -15.58 -1.67 21.38
CA GLY A 30 -14.84 -0.43 21.10
C GLY A 30 -13.71 -0.59 20.06
N LYS A 31 -12.98 -1.70 20.04
CA LYS A 31 -11.91 -1.92 19.03
C LYS A 31 -12.49 -2.15 17.63
N ALA A 32 -13.59 -2.90 17.52
CA ALA A 32 -14.27 -3.10 16.24
C ALA A 32 -14.86 -1.77 15.72
N ALA A 33 -15.44 -0.95 16.59
CA ALA A 33 -15.94 0.39 16.25
C ALA A 33 -14.80 1.32 15.79
N GLY A 34 -13.62 1.28 16.43
CA GLY A 34 -12.44 2.05 16.01
C GLY A 34 -11.96 1.69 14.60
N TYR A 35 -11.90 0.40 14.26
CA TYR A 35 -11.55 -0.03 12.89
C TYR A 35 -12.60 0.39 11.87
N ALA A 36 -13.88 0.26 12.19
CA ALA A 36 -14.97 0.69 11.30
C ALA A 36 -14.93 2.21 11.07
N PHE A 37 -14.68 2.99 12.12
CA PHE A 37 -14.52 4.45 12.02
C PHE A 37 -13.33 4.82 11.13
N LEU A 38 -12.16 4.19 11.32
CA LEU A 38 -10.98 4.46 10.50
C LEU A 38 -11.24 4.14 9.02
N MET A 39 -11.88 3.01 8.73
CA MET A 39 -12.25 2.62 7.37
C MET A 39 -13.23 3.60 6.74
N LEU A 40 -14.24 4.03 7.50
CA LEU A 40 -15.20 5.03 7.06
C LEU A 40 -14.52 6.39 6.80
N TYR A 41 -13.63 6.81 7.71
CA TYR A 41 -12.84 8.03 7.52
C TYR A 41 -12.00 7.99 6.25
N CYS A 42 -11.26 6.90 6.00
CA CYS A 42 -10.49 6.73 4.77
C CYS A 42 -11.41 6.76 3.53
N PHE A 43 -12.54 6.05 3.56
CA PHE A 43 -13.50 6.05 2.46
C PHE A 43 -14.03 7.45 2.17
N CYS A 44 -14.47 8.18 3.19
CA CYS A 44 -14.97 9.56 3.06
C CYS A 44 -13.88 10.51 2.53
N THR A 45 -12.63 10.35 2.97
CA THR A 45 -11.52 11.18 2.49
C THR A 45 -11.27 10.98 1.00
N PHE A 46 -11.28 9.72 0.51
CA PHE A 46 -11.15 9.44 -0.93
C PHE A 46 -12.35 9.94 -1.72
N VAL A 47 -13.56 9.73 -1.24
CA VAL A 47 -14.79 10.25 -1.87
C VAL A 47 -14.73 11.78 -2.00
N PHE A 48 -14.27 12.49 -0.96
CA PHE A 48 -14.12 13.95 -0.99
C PHE A 48 -13.04 14.39 -2.00
N LEU A 49 -11.90 13.67 -2.07
CA LEU A 49 -10.84 13.94 -3.05
C LEU A 49 -11.36 13.82 -4.49
N PHE A 50 -12.09 12.76 -4.79
CA PHE A 50 -12.69 12.57 -6.12
C PHE A 50 -13.82 13.57 -6.39
N TYR A 51 -14.59 13.95 -5.37
CA TYR A 51 -15.63 14.96 -5.52
C TYR A 51 -15.07 16.30 -5.96
N THR A 52 -13.99 16.78 -5.34
CA THR A 52 -13.34 18.05 -5.75
C THR A 52 -12.85 18.00 -7.20
N SER A 53 -12.29 16.87 -7.63
CA SER A 53 -11.81 16.68 -9.00
C SER A 53 -12.94 16.61 -10.02
N PHE A 54 -13.96 15.79 -9.76
CA PHE A 54 -15.08 15.60 -10.67
C PHE A 54 -16.05 16.79 -10.70
N SER A 55 -16.16 17.57 -9.62
CA SER A 55 -16.91 18.81 -9.60
C SER A 55 -16.31 19.85 -10.56
N GLN A 56 -14.98 19.98 -10.62
CA GLN A 56 -14.28 20.85 -11.58
C GLN A 56 -14.51 20.39 -13.03
N LEU A 57 -14.42 19.09 -13.30
CA LEU A 57 -14.69 18.54 -14.63
C LEU A 57 -16.15 18.71 -15.03
N ALA A 58 -17.09 18.50 -14.12
CA ALA A 58 -18.51 18.68 -14.37
C ALA A 58 -18.84 20.13 -14.74
N ALA A 59 -18.32 21.10 -13.97
CA ALA A 59 -18.50 22.52 -14.22
C ALA A 59 -17.93 22.97 -15.58
N ALA A 60 -16.89 22.30 -16.08
CA ALA A 60 -16.28 22.61 -17.38
C ALA A 60 -16.99 21.90 -18.55
N PHE A 61 -17.34 20.62 -18.40
CA PHE A 61 -17.76 19.78 -19.52
C PHE A 61 -19.27 19.85 -19.81
N PHE A 62 -20.14 19.98 -18.80
CA PHE A 62 -21.59 20.06 -19.06
C PHE A 62 -21.99 21.32 -19.82
N PRO A 63 -21.52 22.53 -19.47
CA PRO A 63 -21.82 23.74 -20.27
C PRO A 63 -21.24 23.69 -21.69
N ALA A 64 -20.12 22.98 -21.88
CA ALA A 64 -19.48 22.80 -23.19
C ALA A 64 -20.14 21.70 -24.07
N GLY A 65 -21.21 21.03 -23.61
CA GLY A 65 -21.85 19.93 -24.34
C GLY A 65 -21.03 18.63 -24.36
N LEU A 66 -19.97 18.52 -23.56
CA LEU A 66 -19.06 17.38 -23.48
C LEU A 66 -19.44 16.39 -22.34
N GLY A 67 -20.72 16.25 -22.03
CA GLY A 67 -21.19 15.35 -20.96
C GLY A 67 -20.75 13.91 -21.13
N TRP A 68 -20.62 13.40 -22.37
CA TRP A 68 -20.10 12.06 -22.62
C TRP A 68 -18.65 11.90 -22.16
N LEU A 69 -17.82 12.95 -22.31
CA LEU A 69 -16.43 12.95 -21.89
C LEU A 69 -16.29 12.85 -20.36
N TYR A 70 -17.20 13.49 -19.63
CA TYR A 70 -17.28 13.39 -18.18
C TYR A 70 -17.40 11.94 -17.70
N PHE A 71 -18.33 11.17 -18.30
CA PHE A 71 -18.51 9.76 -17.96
C PHE A 71 -17.39 8.86 -18.51
N ALA A 72 -16.79 9.22 -19.64
CA ALA A 72 -15.57 8.55 -20.11
C ALA A 72 -14.40 8.69 -19.12
N MET A 73 -14.22 9.90 -18.54
CA MET A 73 -13.21 10.12 -17.48
C MET A 73 -13.53 9.32 -16.22
N PHE A 74 -14.83 9.24 -15.83
CA PHE A 74 -15.24 8.35 -14.75
C PHE A 74 -14.82 6.91 -15.01
N ALA A 75 -15.11 6.38 -16.19
CA ALA A 75 -14.79 4.99 -16.53
C ALA A 75 -13.28 4.71 -16.48
N ILE A 76 -12.45 5.64 -17.00
CA ILE A 76 -11.00 5.52 -16.97
C ILE A 76 -10.48 5.52 -15.53
N MET A 77 -10.93 6.47 -14.69
CA MET A 77 -10.48 6.59 -13.31
C MET A 77 -10.95 5.41 -12.44
N ALA A 78 -12.21 5.00 -12.58
CA ALA A 78 -12.74 3.83 -11.89
C ALA A 78 -12.01 2.56 -12.30
N PHE A 79 -11.79 2.35 -13.61
CA PHE A 79 -11.02 1.22 -14.11
C PHE A 79 -9.59 1.21 -13.56
N ALA A 80 -8.88 2.35 -13.59
CA ALA A 80 -7.52 2.46 -13.07
C ALA A 80 -7.45 2.08 -11.58
N LEU A 81 -8.36 2.63 -10.75
CA LEU A 81 -8.41 2.33 -9.32
C LEU A 81 -8.73 0.86 -9.05
N MET A 82 -9.73 0.30 -9.73
CA MET A 82 -10.07 -1.13 -9.62
C MET A 82 -8.93 -2.04 -10.07
N PHE A 83 -8.30 -1.74 -11.21
CA PHE A 83 -7.20 -2.54 -11.77
C PHE A 83 -6.01 -2.56 -10.82
N ILE A 84 -5.59 -1.39 -10.33
CA ILE A 84 -4.48 -1.23 -9.39
C ILE A 84 -4.77 -1.99 -8.08
N GLY A 85 -5.97 -1.84 -7.53
CA GLY A 85 -6.38 -2.48 -6.29
C GLY A 85 -6.50 -4.00 -6.38
N SER A 86 -6.85 -4.53 -7.56
CA SER A 86 -7.19 -5.95 -7.72
C SER A 86 -6.11 -6.81 -8.38
N VAL A 87 -5.22 -6.26 -9.21
CA VAL A 87 -4.29 -7.05 -10.04
C VAL A 87 -3.35 -7.96 -9.24
N PHE A 88 -2.74 -7.46 -8.18
CA PHE A 88 -1.85 -8.27 -7.32
C PHE A 88 -2.63 -9.21 -6.41
N THR A 89 -3.80 -8.77 -5.96
CA THR A 89 -4.73 -9.59 -5.17
C THR A 89 -5.27 -10.74 -6.01
N ALA A 90 -5.59 -10.51 -7.27
CA ALA A 90 -6.02 -11.54 -8.22
C ALA A 90 -4.96 -12.63 -8.39
N LYS A 91 -3.67 -12.26 -8.58
CA LYS A 91 -2.58 -13.24 -8.66
C LYS A 91 -2.51 -14.12 -7.40
N SER A 92 -2.51 -13.51 -6.22
CA SER A 92 -2.38 -14.24 -4.96
C SER A 92 -3.60 -15.10 -4.65
N GLN A 93 -4.82 -14.63 -4.94
CA GLN A 93 -6.06 -15.36 -4.65
C GLN A 93 -6.38 -16.44 -5.69
N LEU A 94 -6.08 -16.21 -6.98
CA LEU A 94 -6.41 -17.19 -8.03
C LEU A 94 -5.37 -18.30 -8.12
N PHE A 95 -4.07 -17.95 -8.08
CA PHE A 95 -3.00 -18.89 -8.44
C PHE A 95 -2.10 -19.30 -7.27
N GLU A 96 -1.93 -18.44 -6.25
CA GLU A 96 -1.01 -18.67 -5.14
C GLU A 96 -1.70 -18.96 -3.80
N ALA A 97 -3.00 -19.22 -3.83
CA ALA A 97 -3.79 -19.45 -2.61
C ALA A 97 -3.37 -20.76 -1.92
N LYS A 98 -3.10 -20.68 -0.62
CA LYS A 98 -2.68 -21.83 0.21
C LYS A 98 -3.75 -22.91 0.38
N ASP A 99 -5.02 -22.57 0.11
CA ASP A 99 -6.15 -23.48 0.16
C ASP A 99 -6.36 -24.31 -1.12
N ASN A 100 -5.48 -24.15 -2.13
CA ASN A 100 -5.60 -24.86 -3.41
C ASN A 100 -5.56 -26.37 -3.24
N GLU A 101 -4.60 -26.90 -2.50
CA GLU A 101 -4.43 -28.34 -2.29
C GLU A 101 -5.65 -28.93 -1.57
N LEU A 102 -6.14 -28.23 -0.55
CA LEU A 102 -7.31 -28.66 0.21
C LEU A 102 -8.59 -28.65 -0.64
N LEU A 103 -8.82 -27.56 -1.41
CA LEU A 103 -10.04 -27.45 -2.21
C LEU A 103 -10.04 -28.38 -3.44
N LEU A 104 -8.88 -28.65 -4.02
CA LEU A 104 -8.75 -29.59 -5.16
C LEU A 104 -8.84 -31.05 -4.72
N SER A 105 -8.57 -31.38 -3.44
CA SER A 105 -8.80 -32.72 -2.89
C SER A 105 -10.27 -33.01 -2.54
N MET A 106 -11.11 -31.97 -2.48
CA MET A 106 -12.54 -32.11 -2.25
C MET A 106 -13.29 -32.38 -3.57
N PRO A 107 -14.46 -33.04 -3.55
CA PRO A 107 -15.29 -33.28 -4.74
C PRO A 107 -16.01 -31.99 -5.17
N VAL A 108 -15.24 -30.93 -5.46
CA VAL A 108 -15.74 -29.62 -5.91
C VAL A 108 -15.21 -29.34 -7.31
N PRO A 109 -16.07 -29.05 -8.30
CA PRO A 109 -15.63 -28.70 -9.64
C PRO A 109 -14.67 -27.48 -9.61
N PRO A 110 -13.53 -27.54 -10.29
CA PRO A 110 -12.54 -26.45 -10.31
C PRO A 110 -13.11 -25.09 -10.74
N GLY A 111 -14.07 -25.10 -11.67
CA GLY A 111 -14.78 -23.89 -12.10
C GLY A 111 -15.57 -23.21 -10.97
N MET A 112 -16.13 -23.96 -10.02
CA MET A 112 -16.80 -23.38 -8.86
C MET A 112 -15.81 -22.72 -7.88
N ILE A 113 -14.61 -23.30 -7.75
CA ILE A 113 -13.54 -22.72 -6.94
C ILE A 113 -13.10 -21.40 -7.56
N LEU A 114 -12.86 -21.39 -8.88
CA LEU A 114 -12.48 -20.19 -9.65
C LEU A 114 -13.56 -19.11 -9.52
N LEU A 115 -14.83 -19.46 -9.78
CA LEU A 115 -15.96 -18.52 -9.72
C LEU A 115 -16.10 -17.90 -8.33
N SER A 116 -15.94 -18.69 -7.26
CA SER A 116 -16.02 -18.20 -5.89
C SER A 116 -14.91 -17.16 -5.58
N ARG A 117 -13.73 -17.33 -6.16
CA ARG A 117 -12.60 -16.39 -6.02
C ARG A 117 -12.82 -15.11 -6.83
N MET A 118 -13.29 -15.27 -8.08
CA MET A 118 -13.63 -14.13 -8.92
C MET A 118 -14.75 -13.28 -8.30
N ALA A 119 -15.75 -13.90 -7.68
CA ALA A 119 -16.81 -13.18 -6.97
C ALA A 119 -16.28 -12.37 -5.76
N ALA A 120 -15.29 -12.89 -5.05
CA ALA A 120 -14.66 -12.15 -3.95
C ALA A 120 -13.86 -10.93 -4.48
N LEU A 121 -13.13 -11.08 -5.59
CA LEU A 121 -12.43 -9.99 -6.26
C LEU A 121 -13.40 -8.95 -6.83
N LEU A 122 -14.51 -9.40 -7.38
CA LEU A 122 -15.59 -8.54 -7.87
C LEU A 122 -16.16 -7.65 -6.76
N ALA A 123 -16.42 -8.23 -5.59
CA ALA A 123 -16.89 -7.47 -4.43
C ALA A 123 -15.88 -6.39 -4.00
N MET A 124 -14.57 -6.66 -4.09
CA MET A 124 -13.54 -5.65 -3.83
C MET A 124 -13.55 -4.55 -4.89
N ASN A 125 -13.71 -4.90 -6.18
CA ASN A 125 -13.80 -3.93 -7.27
C ASN A 125 -14.99 -2.99 -7.09
N PHE A 126 -16.15 -3.50 -6.67
CA PHE A 126 -17.30 -2.66 -6.35
C PHE A 126 -17.01 -1.63 -5.25
N VAL A 127 -16.27 -1.99 -4.21
CA VAL A 127 -15.86 -1.03 -3.17
C VAL A 127 -14.98 0.07 -3.75
N PHE A 128 -14.00 -0.27 -4.59
CA PHE A 128 -13.14 0.72 -5.25
C PHE A 128 -13.90 1.61 -6.22
N GLU A 129 -14.83 1.04 -6.97
CA GLU A 129 -15.64 1.81 -7.92
C GLU A 129 -16.56 2.78 -7.22
N LEU A 130 -17.22 2.39 -6.11
CA LEU A 130 -18.12 3.27 -5.35
C LEU A 130 -17.41 4.53 -4.83
N VAL A 131 -16.10 4.44 -4.53
CA VAL A 131 -15.29 5.61 -4.14
C VAL A 131 -15.27 6.69 -5.22
N VAL A 132 -15.34 6.29 -6.50
CA VAL A 132 -15.35 7.23 -7.65
C VAL A 132 -16.77 7.50 -8.13
N ALA A 133 -17.64 6.48 -8.17
CA ALA A 133 -18.99 6.59 -8.71
C ALA A 133 -19.90 7.53 -7.87
N LEU A 134 -19.77 7.50 -6.54
CA LEU A 134 -20.56 8.37 -5.67
C LEU A 134 -20.30 9.87 -5.92
N PRO A 135 -19.03 10.35 -5.89
CA PRO A 135 -18.75 11.76 -6.18
C PRO A 135 -19.12 12.15 -7.62
N VAL A 136 -18.91 11.25 -8.58
CA VAL A 136 -19.32 11.48 -9.97
C VAL A 136 -20.84 11.70 -10.07
N PHE A 137 -21.62 10.85 -9.43
CA PHE A 137 -23.07 10.97 -9.41
C PHE A 137 -23.54 12.27 -8.76
N VAL A 138 -22.98 12.65 -7.61
CA VAL A 138 -23.32 13.89 -6.91
C VAL A 138 -22.97 15.11 -7.75
N SER A 139 -21.77 15.17 -8.33
CA SER A 139 -21.35 16.29 -9.19
C SER A 139 -22.20 16.39 -10.46
N TRP A 140 -22.60 15.25 -11.04
CA TRP A 140 -23.49 15.24 -12.19
C TRP A 140 -24.88 15.81 -11.86
N LEU A 141 -25.46 15.46 -10.71
CA LEU A 141 -26.76 16.04 -10.26
C LEU A 141 -26.66 17.55 -10.08
N GLN A 142 -25.52 18.08 -9.67
CA GLN A 142 -25.33 19.52 -9.44
C GLN A 142 -25.18 20.35 -10.73
N TYR A 143 -24.47 19.79 -11.73
CA TYR A 143 -24.05 20.55 -12.92
C TYR A 143 -24.69 20.08 -14.24
N GLY A 144 -25.17 18.85 -14.31
CA GLY A 144 -25.44 18.16 -15.58
C GLY A 144 -26.91 17.97 -15.95
N GLY A 145 -27.88 18.30 -15.09
CA GLY A 145 -29.29 18.11 -15.40
C GLY A 145 -29.63 16.64 -15.70
N ALA A 146 -29.52 15.74 -14.72
CA ALA A 146 -29.68 14.31 -14.91
C ALA A 146 -31.05 13.89 -15.44
N SER A 147 -31.09 13.18 -16.56
CA SER A 147 -32.30 12.53 -17.08
C SER A 147 -32.55 11.18 -16.41
N GLY A 148 -33.81 10.76 -16.26
CA GLY A 148 -34.17 9.48 -15.67
C GLY A 148 -33.54 8.29 -16.44
N ALA A 149 -33.50 8.34 -17.78
CA ALA A 149 -32.86 7.35 -18.60
C ALA A 149 -31.32 7.30 -18.42
N GLY A 150 -30.69 8.48 -18.28
CA GLY A 150 -29.27 8.61 -17.99
C GLY A 150 -28.91 8.04 -16.62
N ILE A 151 -29.72 8.29 -15.59
CA ILE A 151 -29.50 7.71 -14.24
C ILE A 151 -29.56 6.19 -14.29
N LEU A 152 -30.55 5.63 -14.98
CA LEU A 152 -30.68 4.19 -15.13
C LEU A 152 -29.47 3.61 -15.88
N ALA A 153 -29.04 4.24 -16.97
CA ALA A 153 -27.85 3.84 -17.71
C ALA A 153 -26.58 3.90 -16.85
N PHE A 154 -26.41 4.97 -16.07
CA PHE A 154 -25.26 5.11 -15.15
C PHE A 154 -25.24 4.00 -14.10
N VAL A 155 -26.38 3.67 -13.47
CA VAL A 155 -26.48 2.58 -12.50
C VAL A 155 -26.12 1.25 -13.14
N VAL A 156 -26.59 0.98 -14.37
CA VAL A 156 -26.22 -0.26 -15.10
C VAL A 156 -24.73 -0.29 -15.41
N ILE A 157 -24.12 0.83 -15.81
CA ILE A 157 -22.68 0.94 -16.06
C ILE A 157 -21.89 0.63 -14.80
N VAL A 158 -22.26 1.22 -13.66
CA VAL A 158 -21.62 0.96 -12.35
C VAL A 158 -21.75 -0.53 -11.95
N LEU A 159 -22.80 -1.23 -12.34
CA LEU A 159 -22.93 -2.66 -12.06
C LEU A 159 -22.07 -3.55 -12.98
N VAL A 160 -21.74 -3.09 -14.18
CA VAL A 160 -21.08 -3.92 -15.21
C VAL A 160 -19.61 -3.59 -15.38
N LEU A 161 -19.18 -2.35 -15.19
CA LEU A 161 -17.80 -1.91 -15.34
C LEU A 161 -16.79 -2.72 -14.48
N PRO A 162 -17.10 -3.12 -13.23
CA PRO A 162 -16.22 -3.98 -12.43
C PRO A 162 -15.96 -5.34 -13.04
N LEU A 163 -16.87 -5.88 -13.87
CA LEU A 163 -16.65 -7.14 -14.57
C LEU A 163 -15.55 -7.02 -15.64
N PHE A 164 -15.53 -5.91 -16.36
CA PHE A 164 -14.45 -5.63 -17.32
C PHE A 164 -13.10 -5.49 -16.61
N SER A 165 -13.05 -4.69 -15.55
CA SER A 165 -11.83 -4.53 -14.74
C SER A 165 -11.34 -5.86 -14.16
N LEU A 166 -12.26 -6.70 -13.66
CA LEU A 166 -11.94 -8.03 -13.17
C LEU A 166 -11.37 -8.93 -14.27
N ALA A 167 -11.95 -8.90 -15.47
CA ALA A 167 -11.45 -9.67 -16.61
C ALA A 167 -10.00 -9.31 -16.94
N VAL A 168 -9.71 -8.02 -17.08
CA VAL A 168 -8.36 -7.51 -17.37
C VAL A 168 -7.39 -7.85 -16.25
N SER A 169 -7.78 -7.64 -15.00
CA SER A 169 -6.95 -7.96 -13.82
C SER A 169 -6.63 -9.46 -13.73
N CYS A 170 -7.59 -10.32 -14.01
CA CYS A 170 -7.41 -11.77 -13.99
C CYS A 170 -6.50 -12.25 -15.13
N LEU A 171 -6.67 -11.70 -16.35
CA LEU A 171 -5.79 -12.00 -17.48
C LEU A 171 -4.36 -11.53 -17.22
N PHE A 172 -4.19 -10.34 -16.67
CA PHE A 172 -2.88 -9.84 -16.31
C PHE A 172 -2.24 -10.70 -15.20
N ALA A 173 -3.00 -11.07 -14.17
CA ALA A 173 -2.54 -11.98 -13.12
C ALA A 173 -2.13 -13.35 -13.70
N TRP A 174 -2.86 -13.84 -14.69
CA TRP A 174 -2.54 -15.07 -15.42
C TRP A 174 -1.21 -14.95 -16.18
N LEU A 175 -1.01 -13.86 -16.93
CA LEU A 175 0.24 -13.58 -17.66
C LEU A 175 1.43 -13.48 -16.68
N VAL A 176 1.28 -12.71 -15.60
CA VAL A 176 2.32 -12.58 -14.57
C VAL A 176 2.63 -13.94 -13.92
N SER A 177 1.61 -14.78 -13.68
CA SER A 177 1.81 -16.13 -13.15
C SER A 177 2.57 -17.04 -14.11
N LEU A 178 2.30 -16.96 -15.41
CA LEU A 178 3.04 -17.71 -16.44
C LEU A 178 4.51 -17.30 -16.52
N ILE A 179 4.79 -15.99 -16.50
CA ILE A 179 6.16 -15.45 -16.54
C ILE A 179 6.91 -15.87 -15.28
N THR A 180 6.31 -15.64 -14.11
CA THR A 180 6.97 -15.93 -12.82
C THR A 180 7.16 -17.43 -12.57
N SER A 181 6.34 -18.31 -13.16
CA SER A 181 6.52 -19.77 -13.02
C SER A 181 7.83 -20.30 -13.64
N ARG A 182 8.39 -19.57 -14.61
CA ARG A 182 9.63 -19.94 -15.33
C ARG A 182 10.89 -19.30 -14.72
N MET A 183 10.77 -18.40 -13.77
CA MET A 183 11.87 -17.59 -13.26
C MET A 183 12.45 -18.12 -11.95
N ARG A 184 13.78 -18.04 -11.80
CA ARG A 184 14.51 -18.51 -10.61
C ARG A 184 14.25 -17.63 -9.37
N ASN A 185 14.08 -16.33 -9.54
CA ASN A 185 13.94 -15.33 -8.46
C ASN A 185 12.59 -14.60 -8.54
N THR A 186 11.51 -15.35 -8.36
CA THR A 186 10.14 -14.82 -8.46
C THR A 186 9.85 -13.68 -7.47
N THR A 187 10.41 -13.74 -6.27
CA THR A 187 10.20 -12.74 -5.21
C THR A 187 10.79 -11.39 -5.59
N ALA A 188 12.06 -11.36 -6.04
CA ALA A 188 12.73 -10.11 -6.41
C ALA A 188 12.02 -9.41 -7.58
N ILE A 189 11.61 -10.16 -8.60
CA ILE A 189 10.94 -9.61 -9.78
C ILE A 189 9.54 -9.12 -9.43
N THR A 190 8.78 -9.88 -8.65
CA THR A 190 7.45 -9.44 -8.19
C THR A 190 7.58 -8.17 -7.36
N THR A 191 8.58 -8.07 -6.48
CA THR A 191 8.83 -6.88 -5.67
C THR A 191 9.22 -5.69 -6.54
N ALA A 192 10.17 -5.86 -7.49
CA ALA A 192 10.59 -4.79 -8.39
C ALA A 192 9.42 -4.28 -9.26
N LEU A 193 8.64 -5.20 -9.84
CA LEU A 193 7.46 -4.83 -10.64
C LEU A 193 6.41 -4.08 -9.80
N SER A 194 6.18 -4.53 -8.57
CA SER A 194 5.24 -3.86 -7.66
C SER A 194 5.72 -2.47 -7.25
N VAL A 195 7.03 -2.29 -7.02
CA VAL A 195 7.63 -0.98 -6.72
C VAL A 195 7.49 -0.03 -7.91
N VAL A 196 7.86 -0.47 -9.13
CA VAL A 196 7.72 0.35 -10.35
C VAL A 196 6.26 0.76 -10.57
N PHE A 197 5.34 -0.19 -10.46
CA PHE A 197 3.91 0.07 -10.61
C PHE A 197 3.39 1.08 -9.58
N MET A 198 3.82 0.95 -8.33
CA MET A 198 3.43 1.85 -7.25
C MET A 198 4.03 3.25 -7.43
N LEU A 199 5.29 3.36 -7.86
CA LEU A 199 5.90 4.65 -8.19
C LEU A 199 5.17 5.35 -9.33
N ALA A 200 4.82 4.61 -10.39
CA ALA A 200 4.02 5.14 -11.49
C ALA A 200 2.66 5.65 -11.00
N TYR A 201 2.01 4.90 -10.11
CA TYR A 201 0.75 5.31 -9.48
C TYR A 201 0.90 6.59 -8.65
N PHE A 202 1.93 6.70 -7.81
CA PHE A 202 2.16 7.93 -7.04
C PHE A 202 2.47 9.13 -7.92
N LEU A 203 3.29 8.97 -8.94
CA LEU A 203 3.56 10.04 -9.92
C LEU A 203 2.28 10.50 -10.62
N PHE A 204 1.40 9.57 -10.96
CA PHE A 204 0.08 9.87 -11.50
C PHE A 204 -0.78 10.65 -10.49
N CYS A 205 -0.86 10.20 -9.24
CA CYS A 205 -1.61 10.89 -8.18
C CYS A 205 -1.08 12.30 -7.89
N PHE A 206 0.24 12.48 -7.84
CA PHE A 206 0.84 13.82 -7.65
C PHE A 206 0.50 14.81 -8.76
N ARG A 207 0.37 14.33 -10.00
CA ARG A 207 0.00 15.16 -11.14
C ARG A 207 -1.50 15.23 -11.41
N MET A 208 -2.31 14.53 -10.64
CA MET A 208 -3.74 14.39 -10.88
C MET A 208 -4.44 15.75 -10.95
N ASN A 209 -4.20 16.67 -9.99
CA ASN A 209 -4.80 18.00 -10.01
C ASN A 209 -4.38 18.81 -11.25
N SER A 210 -3.10 18.76 -11.64
CA SER A 210 -2.61 19.41 -12.85
C SER A 210 -3.26 18.82 -14.11
N TYR A 211 -3.41 17.50 -14.16
CA TYR A 211 -4.12 16.83 -15.26
C TYR A 211 -5.60 17.19 -15.29
N VAL A 212 -6.28 17.23 -14.15
CA VAL A 212 -7.70 17.63 -14.06
C VAL A 212 -7.90 19.05 -14.57
N THR A 213 -7.04 19.99 -14.18
CA THR A 213 -7.11 21.38 -14.64
C THR A 213 -6.84 21.49 -16.15
N GLN A 214 -5.84 20.76 -16.67
CA GLN A 214 -5.54 20.72 -18.11
C GLN A 214 -6.67 20.04 -18.90
N LEU A 215 -7.28 18.98 -18.35
CA LEU A 215 -8.42 18.30 -18.93
C LEU A 215 -9.63 19.25 -19.00
N ALA A 216 -9.90 19.99 -17.93
CA ALA A 216 -10.97 20.97 -17.89
C ALA A 216 -10.77 22.11 -18.91
N ALA A 217 -9.52 22.58 -19.08
CA ALA A 217 -9.18 23.66 -20.02
C ALA A 217 -9.19 23.21 -21.49
N ASN A 218 -8.78 21.96 -21.78
CA ASN A 218 -8.60 21.44 -23.14
C ASN A 218 -9.63 20.36 -23.51
N GLY A 219 -10.84 20.42 -22.96
CA GLY A 219 -11.88 19.39 -23.12
C GLY A 219 -12.17 19.02 -24.58
N ALA A 220 -12.21 20.01 -25.49
CA ALA A 220 -12.48 19.77 -26.91
C ALA A 220 -11.36 18.94 -27.58
N VAL A 221 -10.08 19.26 -27.34
CA VAL A 221 -8.95 18.52 -27.90
C VAL A 221 -8.92 17.09 -27.39
N ILE A 222 -9.27 16.89 -26.14
CA ILE A 222 -9.32 15.58 -25.52
C ILE A 222 -10.53 14.78 -26.01
N ALA A 223 -11.66 15.45 -26.24
CA ALA A 223 -12.82 14.83 -26.84
C ALA A 223 -12.50 14.29 -28.24
N ASP A 224 -11.78 15.05 -29.06
CA ASP A 224 -11.33 14.60 -30.39
C ASP A 224 -10.38 13.40 -30.29
N ALA A 225 -9.39 13.45 -29.38
CA ALA A 225 -8.45 12.35 -29.17
C ALA A 225 -9.13 11.07 -28.64
N LEU A 226 -10.02 11.18 -27.66
CA LEU A 226 -10.74 10.04 -27.09
C LEU A 226 -11.96 9.62 -27.93
N GLY A 227 -12.40 10.44 -28.85
CA GLY A 227 -13.46 10.12 -29.82
C GLY A 227 -13.11 8.91 -30.70
N ALA A 228 -11.84 8.64 -30.90
CA ALA A 228 -11.36 7.42 -31.57
C ALA A 228 -11.56 6.14 -30.72
N ALA A 229 -11.68 6.27 -29.39
CA ALA A 229 -11.92 5.16 -28.48
C ALA A 229 -13.43 4.86 -28.34
N ALA A 230 -14.01 4.23 -29.35
CA ALA A 230 -15.44 3.94 -29.44
C ALA A 230 -16.09 3.41 -28.14
N PRO A 231 -15.49 2.47 -27.37
CA PRO A 231 -16.10 2.00 -26.13
C PRO A 231 -16.29 3.06 -25.05
N LEU A 232 -15.38 4.04 -24.95
CA LEU A 232 -15.51 5.15 -24.01
C LEU A 232 -16.61 6.14 -24.46
N VAL A 233 -16.75 6.34 -25.77
CA VAL A 233 -17.81 7.17 -26.34
C VAL A 233 -19.18 6.54 -26.11
N TRP A 234 -19.33 5.24 -26.34
CA TRP A 234 -20.60 4.53 -26.07
C TRP A 234 -20.98 4.63 -24.60
N LEU A 235 -20.05 4.32 -23.69
CA LEU A 235 -20.29 4.43 -22.26
C LEU A 235 -20.68 5.86 -21.86
N GLY A 236 -19.94 6.85 -22.37
CA GLY A 236 -20.20 8.25 -22.08
C GLY A 236 -21.57 8.73 -22.59
N ARG A 237 -21.93 8.39 -23.82
CA ARG A 237 -23.24 8.75 -24.42
C ARG A 237 -24.40 8.00 -23.77
N ALA A 238 -24.21 6.73 -23.38
CA ALA A 238 -25.23 5.99 -22.66
C ALA A 238 -25.62 6.69 -21.36
N ALA A 239 -24.63 7.13 -20.57
CA ALA A 239 -24.87 7.84 -19.29
C ALA A 239 -25.35 9.28 -19.50
N ALA A 240 -24.74 10.05 -20.41
CA ALA A 240 -25.07 11.45 -20.62
C ALA A 240 -26.46 11.65 -21.26
N ASN A 241 -26.75 10.87 -22.31
CA ASN A 241 -27.94 11.04 -23.16
C ASN A 241 -29.05 10.00 -22.88
N GLY A 242 -28.77 8.97 -22.07
CA GLY A 242 -29.71 7.87 -21.85
C GLY A 242 -29.92 6.97 -23.08
N SER A 243 -28.94 6.91 -24.03
CA SER A 243 -29.04 6.14 -25.26
C SER A 243 -29.02 4.64 -24.99
N LEU A 244 -30.10 3.93 -25.27
CA LEU A 244 -30.22 2.48 -25.11
C LEU A 244 -29.30 1.70 -26.07
N ALA A 245 -29.07 2.23 -27.28
CA ALA A 245 -28.18 1.60 -28.25
C ALA A 245 -26.71 1.61 -27.74
N ASP A 246 -26.26 2.76 -27.26
CA ASP A 246 -24.91 2.91 -26.70
C ASP A 246 -24.75 2.10 -25.40
N LEU A 247 -25.81 1.98 -24.59
CA LEU A 247 -25.83 1.12 -23.42
C LEU A 247 -25.67 -0.35 -23.80
N GLY A 248 -26.38 -0.81 -24.86
CA GLY A 248 -26.24 -2.18 -25.39
C GLY A 248 -24.83 -2.48 -25.86
N LEU A 249 -24.19 -1.54 -26.58
CA LEU A 249 -22.78 -1.67 -27.00
C LEU A 249 -21.82 -1.71 -25.82
N THR A 250 -22.07 -0.88 -24.80
CA THR A 250 -21.27 -0.87 -23.54
C THR A 250 -21.39 -2.20 -22.81
N LEU A 251 -22.59 -2.76 -22.72
CA LEU A 251 -22.81 -4.08 -22.12
C LEU A 251 -22.07 -5.17 -22.88
N LEU A 252 -22.14 -5.16 -24.20
CA LEU A 252 -21.42 -6.12 -25.05
C LEU A 252 -19.90 -6.02 -24.81
N TRP A 253 -19.37 -4.79 -24.86
CA TRP A 253 -17.94 -4.53 -24.66
C TRP A 253 -17.42 -4.95 -23.28
N THR A 254 -18.25 -4.87 -22.24
CA THR A 254 -17.85 -5.22 -20.86
C THR A 254 -18.05 -6.72 -20.57
N LEU A 255 -19.15 -7.31 -20.99
CA LEU A 255 -19.49 -8.71 -20.70
C LEU A 255 -18.74 -9.71 -21.55
N LEU A 256 -18.46 -9.39 -22.83
CA LEU A 256 -17.76 -10.30 -23.73
C LEU A 256 -16.32 -10.60 -23.26
N PRO A 257 -15.48 -9.62 -22.93
CA PRO A 257 -14.15 -9.88 -22.37
C PRO A 257 -14.19 -10.65 -21.04
N PHE A 258 -15.20 -10.39 -20.20
CA PHE A 258 -15.38 -11.13 -18.95
C PHE A 258 -15.69 -12.60 -19.20
N ALA A 259 -16.63 -12.90 -20.09
CA ALA A 259 -16.97 -14.27 -20.46
C ALA A 259 -15.76 -15.00 -21.08
N LEU A 260 -15.03 -14.33 -21.97
CA LEU A 260 -13.83 -14.88 -22.59
C LEU A 260 -12.74 -15.15 -21.54
N ALA A 261 -12.47 -14.19 -20.65
CA ALA A 261 -11.50 -14.36 -19.58
C ALA A 261 -11.88 -15.53 -18.65
N TYR A 262 -13.16 -15.65 -18.29
CA TYR A 262 -13.63 -16.78 -17.48
C TYR A 262 -13.40 -18.12 -18.16
N VAL A 263 -13.75 -18.26 -19.44
CA VAL A 263 -13.56 -19.51 -20.21
C VAL A 263 -12.07 -19.87 -20.32
N LEU A 264 -11.21 -18.90 -20.64
CA LEU A 264 -9.76 -19.10 -20.75
C LEU A 264 -9.15 -19.53 -19.41
N LEU A 265 -9.53 -18.84 -18.34
CA LEU A 265 -9.02 -19.14 -16.99
C LEU A 265 -9.54 -20.50 -16.50
N ASN A 266 -10.81 -20.82 -16.72
CA ASN A 266 -11.36 -22.09 -16.30
C ASN A 266 -10.68 -23.31 -16.99
N ARG A 267 -10.33 -23.17 -18.28
CA ARG A 267 -9.58 -24.20 -19.02
C ARG A 267 -8.13 -24.35 -18.54
N SER A 268 -7.49 -23.25 -18.13
CA SER A 268 -6.08 -23.23 -17.72
C SER A 268 -5.88 -23.37 -16.21
N PHE A 269 -6.93 -23.22 -15.41
CA PHE A 269 -6.86 -23.14 -13.95
C PHE A 269 -6.14 -24.33 -13.30
N ILE A 270 -6.57 -25.56 -13.58
CA ILE A 270 -5.94 -26.76 -13.04
C ILE A 270 -4.47 -26.81 -13.41
N ARG A 271 -4.15 -26.62 -14.70
CA ARG A 271 -2.78 -26.69 -15.19
C ARG A 271 -1.85 -25.72 -14.46
N ILE A 272 -2.31 -24.49 -14.20
CA ILE A 272 -1.49 -23.46 -13.53
C ILE A 272 -1.34 -23.76 -12.05
N VAL A 273 -2.43 -24.15 -11.37
CA VAL A 273 -2.42 -24.40 -9.92
C VAL A 273 -1.65 -25.68 -9.57
N THR A 274 -1.70 -26.70 -10.44
CA THR A 274 -0.98 -27.97 -10.23
C THR A 274 0.44 -27.98 -10.80
N THR A 275 0.80 -27.01 -11.66
CA THR A 275 2.19 -26.89 -12.14
C THR A 275 3.07 -26.58 -10.94
N ARG A 276 3.83 -27.55 -10.50
CA ARG A 276 4.85 -27.36 -9.45
C ARG A 276 5.77 -26.25 -9.92
N ARG A 277 5.83 -25.15 -9.19
CA ARG A 277 6.83 -24.09 -9.39
C ARG A 277 8.18 -24.78 -9.42
N GLY A 278 8.90 -24.61 -10.53
CA GLY A 278 10.04 -25.39 -10.90
C GLY A 278 10.91 -25.79 -9.72
N GLN A 279 10.87 -27.05 -9.37
CA GLN A 279 11.92 -27.65 -8.58
C GLN A 279 13.15 -27.56 -9.49
N ILE A 280 13.96 -26.53 -9.27
CA ILE A 280 15.28 -26.46 -9.86
C ILE A 280 15.95 -27.75 -9.38
N LYS A 281 16.32 -28.62 -10.31
CA LYS A 281 17.23 -29.72 -9.98
C LYS A 281 18.52 -29.07 -9.47
N VAL A 282 18.58 -28.89 -8.16
CA VAL A 282 19.79 -28.43 -7.50
C VAL A 282 20.76 -29.61 -7.58
N GLN A 283 21.73 -29.52 -8.48
CA GLN A 283 22.87 -30.41 -8.41
C GLN A 283 23.58 -30.12 -7.08
N TYR A 284 23.64 -31.13 -6.25
CA TYR A 284 24.39 -31.05 -4.98
C TYR A 284 25.85 -30.81 -5.28
N GLU A 285 26.32 -29.58 -5.10
CA GLU A 285 27.73 -29.26 -5.07
C GLU A 285 28.23 -29.37 -3.63
N LYS A 286 29.17 -30.24 -3.38
CA LYS A 286 29.82 -30.36 -2.08
C LYS A 286 30.67 -29.11 -1.81
N LYS A 287 30.04 -28.08 -1.22
CA LYS A 287 30.73 -26.87 -0.80
C LYS A 287 31.26 -27.05 0.62
N ALA A 288 32.52 -26.70 0.84
CA ALA A 288 33.08 -26.66 2.19
C ALA A 288 32.24 -25.74 3.09
N MET A 289 31.83 -26.24 4.25
CA MET A 289 31.07 -25.42 5.22
C MET A 289 31.97 -24.28 5.69
N ARG A 290 31.59 -23.05 5.34
CA ARG A 290 32.24 -21.86 5.88
C ARG A 290 31.62 -21.54 7.22
N THR A 291 32.40 -21.55 8.28
CA THR A 291 31.99 -21.05 9.59
C THR A 291 31.82 -19.54 9.52
N SER A 292 30.70 -19.02 10.01
CA SER A 292 30.44 -17.57 10.14
C SER A 292 30.25 -17.22 11.61
N SER A 293 30.52 -15.97 11.99
CA SER A 293 30.23 -15.52 13.35
C SER A 293 28.72 -15.64 13.63
N GLN A 294 28.36 -15.87 14.89
CA GLN A 294 26.96 -16.03 15.32
C GLN A 294 26.08 -14.84 14.88
N ASN A 295 26.58 -13.60 15.02
CA ASN A 295 25.86 -12.40 14.61
C ASN A 295 25.64 -12.32 13.10
N ALA A 296 26.65 -12.70 12.30
CA ALA A 296 26.54 -12.75 10.84
C ALA A 296 25.57 -13.83 10.38
N ALA A 297 25.54 -14.98 11.04
CA ALA A 297 24.60 -16.06 10.74
C ALA A 297 23.15 -15.64 11.01
N LEU A 298 22.88 -15.00 12.15
CA LEU A 298 21.57 -14.48 12.51
C LEU A 298 21.13 -13.36 11.56
N TYR A 299 22.02 -12.43 11.21
CA TYR A 299 21.73 -11.36 10.25
C TYR A 299 21.38 -11.94 8.86
N ARG A 300 22.17 -12.89 8.36
CA ARG A 300 21.86 -13.55 7.06
C ARG A 300 20.54 -14.28 7.08
N ARG A 301 20.18 -14.89 8.21
CA ARG A 301 18.88 -15.54 8.39
C ARG A 301 17.74 -14.54 8.26
N GLU A 302 17.81 -13.41 8.95
CA GLU A 302 16.78 -12.37 8.88
C GLU A 302 16.70 -11.75 7.47
N LEU A 303 17.84 -11.52 6.81
CA LEU A 303 17.92 -11.05 5.44
C LEU A 303 17.29 -12.06 4.45
N ALA A 304 17.62 -13.33 4.58
CA ALA A 304 17.04 -14.39 3.74
C ALA A 304 15.51 -14.46 3.90
N ARG A 305 15.03 -14.26 5.11
CA ARG A 305 13.60 -14.22 5.39
C ARG A 305 12.91 -13.01 4.78
N LEU A 306 13.49 -11.83 4.88
CA LEU A 306 12.98 -10.61 4.23
C LEU A 306 12.90 -10.83 2.71
N THR A 307 13.97 -11.33 2.10
CA THR A 307 14.05 -11.52 0.64
C THR A 307 13.22 -12.71 0.12
N SER A 308 12.77 -13.61 0.99
CA SER A 308 11.89 -14.73 0.62
C SER A 308 10.42 -14.32 0.47
N SER A 309 10.00 -13.20 1.05
CA SER A 309 8.61 -12.73 1.04
C SER A 309 8.49 -11.37 0.37
N SER A 310 7.89 -11.34 -0.83
CA SER A 310 7.58 -10.10 -1.54
C SER A 310 6.59 -9.22 -0.76
N GLY A 311 5.62 -9.85 -0.09
CA GLY A 311 4.65 -9.14 0.74
C GLY A 311 5.30 -8.43 1.92
N TYR A 312 6.26 -9.06 2.60
CA TYR A 312 7.01 -8.43 3.69
C TYR A 312 7.91 -7.29 3.17
N MET A 313 8.69 -7.54 2.11
CA MET A 313 9.54 -6.50 1.51
C MET A 313 8.75 -5.25 1.12
N LEU A 314 7.62 -5.42 0.42
CA LEU A 314 6.81 -4.30 -0.05
C LEU A 314 6.15 -3.54 1.11
N ASN A 315 5.52 -4.26 2.03
CA ASN A 315 4.76 -3.57 3.08
C ASN A 315 5.66 -2.93 4.13
N ALA A 316 6.76 -3.58 4.53
CA ALA A 316 7.66 -3.05 5.54
C ALA A 316 8.72 -2.09 4.97
N GLY A 317 9.10 -2.26 3.70
CA GLY A 317 10.16 -1.51 3.04
C GLY A 317 9.70 -0.39 2.12
N LEU A 318 8.40 -0.12 2.03
CA LEU A 318 7.85 0.93 1.17
C LEU A 318 8.47 2.30 1.47
N GLY A 319 8.66 2.62 2.73
CA GLY A 319 9.27 3.87 3.17
C GLY A 319 10.66 4.09 2.56
N LEU A 320 11.48 3.03 2.39
CA LEU A 320 12.81 3.15 1.77
C LEU A 320 12.73 3.65 0.32
N VAL A 321 11.72 3.19 -0.41
CA VAL A 321 11.51 3.62 -1.80
C VAL A 321 11.14 5.10 -1.84
N PHE A 322 10.26 5.54 -0.93
CA PHE A 322 9.92 6.96 -0.82
C PHE A 322 11.10 7.82 -0.42
N GLU A 323 11.92 7.38 0.52
CA GLU A 323 13.14 8.09 0.93
C GLU A 323 14.08 8.32 -0.28
N LEU A 324 14.32 7.29 -1.09
CA LEU A 324 15.17 7.41 -2.28
C LEU A 324 14.55 8.30 -3.35
N VAL A 325 13.25 8.17 -3.59
CA VAL A 325 12.54 9.03 -4.56
C VAL A 325 12.56 10.49 -4.13
N LEU A 326 12.29 10.77 -2.86
CA LEU A 326 12.32 12.13 -2.33
C LEU A 326 13.73 12.70 -2.31
N ALA A 327 14.76 11.90 -2.08
CA ALA A 327 16.15 12.35 -2.23
C ALA A 327 16.43 12.83 -3.66
N VAL A 328 16.02 12.06 -4.68
CA VAL A 328 16.17 12.45 -6.09
C VAL A 328 15.32 13.68 -6.41
N LEU A 329 14.07 13.72 -5.98
CA LEU A 329 13.18 14.86 -6.22
C LEU A 329 13.69 16.15 -5.57
N ALA A 330 14.27 16.08 -4.38
CA ALA A 330 14.85 17.23 -3.70
C ALA A 330 15.98 17.87 -4.54
N ILE A 331 16.81 17.05 -5.21
CA ILE A 331 17.87 17.54 -6.09
C ILE A 331 17.30 18.09 -7.40
N VAL A 332 16.40 17.35 -8.05
CA VAL A 332 15.82 17.72 -9.36
C VAL A 332 14.97 18.99 -9.24
N LYS A 333 14.19 19.12 -8.17
CA LYS A 333 13.27 20.24 -7.92
C LYS A 333 13.87 21.32 -7.02
N ARG A 334 15.19 21.39 -6.92
CA ARG A 334 15.90 22.33 -6.05
C ARG A 334 15.47 23.78 -6.27
N GLN A 335 15.32 24.22 -7.52
CA GLN A 335 14.92 25.59 -7.82
C GLN A 335 13.51 25.92 -7.35
N GLU A 336 12.57 24.98 -7.54
CA GLU A 336 11.18 25.13 -7.08
C GLU A 336 11.11 25.17 -5.53
N LEU A 337 11.89 24.33 -4.86
CA LEU A 337 11.99 24.30 -3.39
C LEU A 337 12.57 25.60 -2.85
N LEU A 338 13.64 26.13 -3.45
CA LEU A 338 14.22 27.40 -3.06
C LEU A 338 13.27 28.56 -3.32
N ALA A 339 12.56 28.57 -4.46
CA ALA A 339 11.56 29.58 -4.76
C ALA A 339 10.43 29.60 -3.74
N ALA A 340 9.95 28.42 -3.32
CA ALA A 340 8.92 28.29 -2.29
C ALA A 340 9.39 28.83 -0.92
N LEU A 341 10.66 28.59 -0.54
CA LEU A 341 11.24 29.13 0.69
C LEU A 341 11.43 30.67 0.66
N THR A 342 11.74 31.21 -0.50
CA THR A 342 11.94 32.69 -0.64
C THR A 342 10.62 33.44 -0.75
N ALA A 343 9.53 32.76 -1.18
CA ALA A 343 8.20 33.35 -1.29
C ALA A 343 7.56 33.69 0.07
N ILE A 344 7.96 32.98 1.13
CA ILE A 344 7.42 33.15 2.49
C ILE A 344 8.58 33.40 3.46
N PRO A 345 8.79 34.63 3.94
CA PRO A 345 9.96 34.97 4.77
C PRO A 345 10.14 34.10 6.03
N ASP A 346 9.05 33.86 6.75
CA ASP A 346 9.06 33.07 8.00
C ASP A 346 9.37 31.58 7.76
N LEU A 347 9.15 31.09 6.51
CA LEU A 347 9.39 29.71 6.16
C LEU A 347 10.89 29.37 6.11
N ARG A 348 11.73 30.36 5.82
CA ARG A 348 13.18 30.17 5.77
C ARG A 348 13.78 29.89 7.14
N GLU A 349 13.30 30.56 8.18
CA GLU A 349 13.74 30.33 9.56
C GLU A 349 13.26 28.97 10.10
N ALA A 350 12.07 28.54 9.69
CA ALA A 350 11.50 27.26 10.06
C ALA A 350 11.90 26.10 9.12
N ALA A 351 12.75 26.35 8.09
CA ALA A 351 13.06 25.36 7.07
C ALA A 351 13.68 24.07 7.61
N ALA A 352 14.63 24.17 8.55
CA ALA A 352 15.28 23.00 9.13
C ALA A 352 14.33 22.16 10.01
N PRO A 353 13.53 22.73 10.93
CA PRO A 353 12.50 21.98 11.66
C PRO A 353 11.45 21.33 10.76
N ILE A 354 10.97 22.05 9.74
CA ILE A 354 9.99 21.51 8.79
C ILE A 354 10.58 20.33 8.03
N LEU A 355 11.83 20.48 7.56
CA LEU A 355 12.54 19.40 6.87
C LEU A 355 12.71 18.19 7.77
N LEU A 356 13.10 18.39 9.04
CA LEU A 356 13.21 17.30 10.00
C LEU A 356 11.89 16.54 10.13
N LEU A 357 10.80 17.25 10.40
CA LEU A 357 9.48 16.66 10.57
C LEU A 357 9.01 15.91 9.31
N ALA A 358 9.22 16.49 8.12
CA ALA A 358 8.86 15.89 6.85
C ALA A 358 9.65 14.58 6.60
N CYS A 359 10.95 14.58 6.82
CA CYS A 359 11.79 13.40 6.67
C CYS A 359 11.46 12.32 7.71
N MET A 360 11.19 12.71 8.96
CA MET A 360 10.74 11.78 10.01
C MET A 360 9.39 11.12 9.67
N MET A 361 8.44 11.87 9.08
CA MET A 361 7.16 11.31 8.61
C MET A 361 7.38 10.19 7.59
N VAL A 362 8.27 10.38 6.63
CA VAL A 362 8.58 9.39 5.60
C VAL A 362 9.29 8.17 6.21
N SER A 363 10.32 8.40 7.03
CA SER A 363 11.05 7.30 7.69
C SER A 363 10.18 6.53 8.69
N GLY A 364 9.17 7.18 9.27
CA GLY A 364 8.13 6.53 10.07
C GLY A 364 7.28 5.50 9.32
N MET A 365 7.38 5.44 7.97
CA MET A 365 6.71 4.43 7.13
C MET A 365 7.52 3.14 6.95
N VAL A 366 8.67 3.00 7.57
CA VAL A 366 9.50 1.78 7.53
C VAL A 366 9.21 0.90 8.74
N PHE A 367 8.70 -0.32 8.54
CA PHE A 367 8.14 -1.17 9.61
C PHE A 367 8.79 -2.56 9.73
N PHE A 368 10.05 -2.73 9.36
CA PHE A 368 10.68 -4.06 9.36
C PHE A 368 10.62 -4.75 10.73
N THR A 369 10.86 -4.03 11.81
CA THR A 369 10.87 -4.61 13.17
C THR A 369 9.49 -4.82 13.75
N ALA A 370 8.49 -4.03 13.33
CA ALA A 370 7.14 -4.04 13.90
C ALA A 370 6.32 -5.33 13.61
N SER A 371 6.84 -6.18 12.73
CA SER A 371 6.26 -7.50 12.42
C SER A 371 7.28 -8.63 12.45
N SER A 372 8.53 -8.36 12.80
CA SER A 372 9.65 -9.29 12.64
C SER A 372 9.56 -10.53 13.53
N VAL A 373 8.96 -10.43 14.69
CA VAL A 373 8.71 -11.56 15.61
C VAL A 373 7.42 -12.27 15.23
N SER A 374 6.34 -11.54 15.00
CA SER A 374 5.05 -12.07 14.57
C SER A 374 5.16 -12.90 13.29
N LEU A 375 6.01 -12.50 12.35
CA LEU A 375 6.27 -13.23 11.11
C LEU A 375 6.94 -14.59 11.33
N GLU A 376 7.58 -14.90 12.48
CA GLU A 376 8.05 -16.26 12.79
C GLU A 376 6.88 -17.26 12.74
N GLY A 377 5.69 -16.85 13.16
CA GLY A 377 4.47 -17.64 13.08
C GLY A 377 4.64 -19.01 13.72
N LYS A 378 4.15 -20.04 13.04
CA LYS A 378 4.23 -21.44 13.50
C LYS A 378 5.67 -21.97 13.63
N TYR A 379 6.65 -21.34 13.00
CA TYR A 379 8.05 -21.74 13.04
C TYR A 379 8.86 -21.05 14.16
N TYR A 380 8.20 -20.28 15.00
CA TYR A 380 8.82 -19.58 16.13
C TYR A 380 9.59 -20.53 17.06
N TRP A 381 9.11 -21.76 17.26
CA TRP A 381 9.79 -22.79 18.06
C TRP A 381 11.20 -23.10 17.58
N ILE A 382 11.48 -23.03 16.25
CA ILE A 382 12.82 -23.25 15.68
C ILE A 382 13.79 -22.20 16.18
N VAL A 383 13.37 -20.94 16.22
CA VAL A 383 14.22 -19.84 16.69
C VAL A 383 14.49 -19.97 18.17
N ARG A 384 13.47 -20.37 18.92
CA ARG A 384 13.58 -20.58 20.37
C ARG A 384 14.47 -21.77 20.75
N SER A 385 14.53 -22.81 19.92
CA SER A 385 15.38 -24.00 20.16
C SER A 385 16.87 -23.76 19.84
N MET A 386 17.23 -22.64 19.22
CA MET A 386 18.63 -22.35 18.93
C MET A 386 19.43 -22.09 20.22
N PRO A 387 20.68 -22.58 20.33
CA PRO A 387 21.55 -22.35 21.49
C PRO A 387 22.13 -20.93 21.49
N VAL A 388 21.25 -19.93 21.43
CA VAL A 388 21.58 -18.50 21.29
C VAL A 388 20.75 -17.68 22.26
N LYS A 389 21.37 -16.71 22.94
CA LYS A 389 20.63 -15.79 23.83
C LYS A 389 19.58 -15.00 23.04
N SER A 390 18.37 -14.89 23.58
CA SER A 390 17.25 -14.15 22.98
C SER A 390 17.60 -12.70 22.62
N GLU A 391 18.45 -12.05 23.42
CA GLU A 391 18.96 -10.70 23.14
C GLU A 391 19.67 -10.62 21.77
N LYS A 392 20.50 -11.62 21.41
CA LYS A 392 21.23 -11.63 20.14
C LYS A 392 20.29 -11.83 18.95
N ILE A 393 19.21 -12.60 19.12
CA ILE A 393 18.19 -12.79 18.10
C ILE A 393 17.46 -11.48 17.85
N LEU A 394 17.03 -10.79 18.92
CA LEU A 394 16.36 -9.49 18.81
C LEU A 394 17.29 -8.42 18.23
N GLN A 395 18.58 -8.42 18.63
CA GLN A 395 19.58 -7.51 18.08
C GLN A 395 19.81 -7.73 16.57
N ALA A 396 19.78 -8.98 16.08
CA ALA A 396 19.90 -9.27 14.66
C ALA A 396 18.74 -8.68 13.84
N LYS A 397 17.51 -8.69 14.39
CA LYS A 397 16.32 -8.06 13.77
C LYS A 397 16.48 -6.53 13.71
N LEU A 398 16.98 -5.92 14.78
CA LEU A 398 17.29 -4.48 14.80
C LEU A 398 18.39 -4.12 13.82
N ASN A 399 19.48 -4.90 13.80
CA ASN A 399 20.62 -4.66 12.90
C ASN A 399 20.20 -4.72 11.43
N LEU A 400 19.35 -5.66 11.05
CA LEU A 400 18.81 -5.72 9.68
C LEU A 400 18.00 -4.46 9.35
N SER A 401 17.06 -4.08 10.20
CA SER A 401 16.26 -2.87 10.01
C SER A 401 17.13 -1.62 9.88
N ASN A 402 18.04 -1.42 10.83
CA ASN A 402 18.91 -0.26 10.88
C ASN A 402 19.85 -0.17 9.67
N SER A 403 20.44 -1.27 9.24
CA SER A 403 21.34 -1.30 8.08
C SER A 403 20.64 -0.99 6.76
N LEU A 404 19.35 -1.37 6.63
CA LEU A 404 18.58 -1.09 5.43
C LEU A 404 18.02 0.34 5.42
N SER A 405 17.60 0.85 6.59
CA SER A 405 16.87 2.12 6.69
C SER A 405 17.78 3.34 6.84
N ALA A 406 18.95 3.21 7.49
CA ALA A 406 19.80 4.35 7.78
C ALA A 406 20.36 5.02 6.52
N GLY A 407 20.79 4.23 5.52
CA GLY A 407 21.35 4.77 4.28
C GLY A 407 20.37 5.65 3.50
N PRO A 408 19.20 5.12 3.07
CA PRO A 408 18.19 5.90 2.36
C PRO A 408 17.70 7.14 3.13
N ALA A 409 17.45 7.00 4.44
CA ALA A 409 17.00 8.10 5.27
C ALA A 409 18.02 9.25 5.36
N LEU A 410 19.31 8.92 5.54
CA LEU A 410 20.38 9.92 5.57
C LEU A 410 20.60 10.55 4.19
N LEU A 411 20.49 9.77 3.10
CA LEU A 411 20.56 10.31 1.73
C LEU A 411 19.43 11.29 1.47
N MET A 412 18.19 10.97 1.87
CA MET A 412 17.05 11.87 1.73
C MET A 412 17.26 13.17 2.48
N MET A 413 17.67 13.08 3.76
CA MET A 413 17.91 14.24 4.59
C MET A 413 19.03 15.11 4.04
N LEU A 414 20.15 14.50 3.64
CA LEU A 414 21.30 15.22 3.07
C LEU A 414 20.93 15.92 1.75
N ALA A 415 20.26 15.19 0.85
CA ALA A 415 19.84 15.74 -0.44
C ALA A 415 18.91 16.94 -0.26
N ALA A 416 17.95 16.86 0.66
CA ALA A 416 17.01 17.93 0.93
C ALA A 416 17.68 19.12 1.64
N ALA A 417 18.58 18.90 2.61
CA ALA A 417 19.33 19.96 3.28
C ALA A 417 20.23 20.74 2.31
N LEU A 418 20.91 20.03 1.39
CA LEU A 418 21.71 20.64 0.33
C LEU A 418 20.84 21.39 -0.70
N ALA A 419 19.69 20.85 -1.05
CA ALA A 419 18.75 21.52 -1.97
C ALA A 419 18.25 22.85 -1.40
N LEU A 420 17.98 22.90 -0.09
CA LEU A 420 17.52 24.08 0.62
C LEU A 420 18.64 25.03 1.06
N GLN A 421 19.90 24.68 0.79
CA GLN A 421 21.09 25.47 1.15
C GLN A 421 21.16 25.79 2.66
N LEU A 422 20.85 24.79 3.52
CA LEU A 422 20.91 24.98 4.96
C LEU A 422 22.35 25.10 5.46
N PRO A 423 22.59 25.82 6.58
CA PRO A 423 23.90 25.91 7.20
C PRO A 423 24.48 24.54 7.56
N ALA A 424 25.80 24.39 7.50
CA ALA A 424 26.48 23.13 7.77
C ALA A 424 26.18 22.60 9.19
N ALA A 425 26.11 23.48 10.20
CA ALA A 425 25.80 23.11 11.56
C ALA A 425 24.39 22.52 11.71
N GLU A 426 23.38 23.11 11.07
CA GLU A 426 22.01 22.59 11.05
C GLU A 426 21.94 21.27 10.29
N THR A 427 22.63 21.16 9.15
CA THR A 427 22.69 19.93 8.33
C THR A 427 23.26 18.75 9.14
N VAL A 428 24.33 18.96 9.90
CA VAL A 428 24.92 17.92 10.77
C VAL A 428 23.94 17.50 11.86
N LEU A 429 23.27 18.44 12.51
CA LEU A 429 22.27 18.14 13.52
C LEU A 429 21.05 17.41 12.94
N LEU A 430 20.58 17.82 11.77
CA LEU A 430 19.49 17.16 11.04
C LEU A 430 19.84 15.69 10.71
N LEU A 431 21.06 15.44 10.22
CA LEU A 431 21.53 14.08 9.95
C LEU A 431 21.61 13.23 11.23
N ALA A 432 22.09 13.81 12.33
CA ALA A 432 22.14 13.14 13.62
C ALA A 432 20.73 12.81 14.15
N CYS A 433 19.81 13.77 14.08
CA CYS A 433 18.40 13.59 14.45
C CYS A 433 17.73 12.49 13.59
N GLN A 434 17.94 12.54 12.28
CA GLN A 434 17.37 11.55 11.35
C GLN A 434 17.87 10.13 11.62
N LEU A 435 19.19 9.97 11.81
CA LEU A 435 19.77 8.68 12.15
C LEU A 435 19.18 8.14 13.47
N LEU A 436 19.13 8.99 14.49
CA LEU A 436 18.62 8.58 15.80
C LEU A 436 17.13 8.26 15.74
N PHE A 437 16.35 8.97 14.92
CA PHE A 437 14.94 8.65 14.71
C PHE A 437 14.75 7.29 14.04
N VAL A 438 15.54 6.95 13.02
CA VAL A 438 15.51 5.63 12.38
C VAL A 438 15.81 4.52 13.39
N LEU A 439 16.80 4.71 14.24
CA LEU A 439 17.13 3.74 15.29
C LEU A 439 16.00 3.62 16.34
N LEU A 440 15.38 4.74 16.69
CA LEU A 440 14.26 4.78 17.63
C LEU A 440 13.03 4.08 17.06
N THR A 441 12.66 4.33 15.80
CA THR A 441 11.51 3.70 15.15
C THR A 441 11.67 2.19 15.04
N ALA A 442 12.90 1.70 14.77
CA ALA A 442 13.21 0.28 14.78
C ALA A 442 13.00 -0.34 16.19
N ASN A 443 13.43 0.35 17.24
CA ASN A 443 13.23 -0.11 18.61
C ASN A 443 11.73 -0.10 18.99
N VAL A 444 11.00 0.97 18.70
CA VAL A 444 9.55 1.08 18.95
C VAL A 444 8.80 -0.03 18.22
N GLY A 445 9.13 -0.26 16.95
CA GLY A 445 8.53 -1.35 16.19
C GLY A 445 8.71 -2.72 16.83
N LEU A 446 9.94 -3.04 17.27
CA LEU A 446 10.23 -4.31 17.95
C LEU A 446 9.53 -4.43 19.31
N VAL A 447 9.46 -3.34 20.07
CA VAL A 447 8.75 -3.30 21.36
C VAL A 447 7.27 -3.61 21.17
N GLU A 448 6.63 -2.99 20.17
CA GLU A 448 5.20 -3.18 19.92
C GLU A 448 4.91 -4.56 19.31
N ASP A 449 5.79 -5.09 18.47
CA ASP A 449 5.66 -6.46 17.97
C ASP A 449 5.76 -7.50 19.11
N LEU A 450 6.71 -7.33 20.03
CA LEU A 450 6.82 -8.19 21.23
C LEU A 450 5.62 -8.06 22.17
N ARG A 451 5.02 -6.88 22.30
CA ARG A 451 3.84 -6.66 23.15
C ARG A 451 2.56 -7.22 22.56
N HIS A 452 2.43 -7.19 21.24
CA HIS A 452 1.22 -7.54 20.50
C HIS A 452 1.46 -8.66 19.49
N CYS A 453 2.43 -9.54 19.78
CA CYS A 453 2.83 -10.63 18.89
C CYS A 453 1.64 -11.53 18.54
N ASN A 454 1.49 -11.81 17.25
CA ASN A 454 0.51 -12.76 16.72
C ASN A 454 1.25 -13.82 15.90
N LEU A 455 1.36 -15.03 16.42
CA LEU A 455 2.01 -16.17 15.74
C LEU A 455 1.03 -17.01 14.90
N ASP A 456 -0.29 -16.81 15.07
CA ASP A 456 -1.37 -17.59 14.41
C ASP A 456 -1.99 -16.81 13.25
N TRP A 457 -1.17 -16.31 12.31
CA TRP A 457 -1.68 -15.63 11.13
C TRP A 457 -1.96 -16.60 9.97
N ILE A 458 -2.94 -16.25 9.14
CA ILE A 458 -3.35 -17.04 7.96
C ILE A 458 -2.44 -16.76 6.75
N ASN A 459 -2.05 -15.51 6.57
CA ASN A 459 -1.14 -15.08 5.50
C ASN A 459 -0.13 -14.06 6.03
N GLU A 460 1.01 -13.95 5.35
CA GLU A 460 2.11 -13.06 5.74
C GLU A 460 1.72 -11.58 5.73
N THR A 461 0.82 -11.18 4.83
CA THR A 461 0.33 -9.79 4.74
C THR A 461 -0.44 -9.39 6.00
N GLN A 462 -1.16 -10.33 6.62
CA GLN A 462 -1.87 -10.10 7.88
C GLN A 462 -0.89 -9.79 9.02
N ALA A 463 0.23 -10.50 9.11
CA ALA A 463 1.26 -10.24 10.10
C ALA A 463 2.04 -8.95 9.79
N ALA A 464 2.40 -8.75 8.51
CA ALA A 464 3.26 -7.64 8.08
C ALA A 464 2.57 -6.28 8.05
N LYS A 465 1.25 -6.22 7.84
CA LYS A 465 0.51 -4.96 7.66
C LYS A 465 -0.65 -4.75 8.63
N GLN A 466 -1.36 -5.81 8.98
CA GLN A 466 -2.59 -5.74 9.78
C GLN A 466 -2.38 -6.14 11.25
N GLY A 467 -1.14 -6.40 11.66
CA GLY A 467 -0.78 -6.70 13.04
C GLY A 467 -1.00 -5.49 13.96
N ALA A 468 -1.52 -5.72 15.17
CA ALA A 468 -1.69 -4.65 16.15
C ALA A 468 -0.36 -3.96 16.49
N GLY A 469 0.76 -4.70 16.50
CA GLY A 469 2.10 -4.14 16.69
C GLY A 469 2.48 -3.14 15.60
N VAL A 470 2.18 -3.44 14.33
CA VAL A 470 2.46 -2.54 13.19
C VAL A 470 1.62 -1.26 13.30
N LEU A 471 0.31 -1.39 13.54
CA LEU A 471 -0.57 -0.22 13.68
C LEU A 471 -0.17 0.69 14.85
N LEU A 472 0.14 0.11 16.01
CA LEU A 472 0.56 0.88 17.18
C LEU A 472 1.92 1.54 16.96
N SER A 473 2.88 0.84 16.35
CA SER A 473 4.17 1.42 15.98
C SER A 473 4.00 2.61 15.03
N MET A 474 3.13 2.47 14.03
CA MET A 474 2.81 3.55 13.09
C MET A 474 2.18 4.75 13.80
N LEU A 475 1.17 4.52 14.65
CA LEU A 475 0.52 5.57 15.42
C LEU A 475 1.49 6.29 16.37
N LEU A 476 2.38 5.54 17.02
CA LEU A 476 3.39 6.13 17.91
C LEU A 476 4.41 6.98 17.14
N ASN A 477 4.89 6.49 15.98
CA ASN A 477 5.85 7.22 15.16
C ASN A 477 5.23 8.51 14.60
N PHE A 478 4.06 8.42 13.94
CA PHE A 478 3.38 9.60 13.41
C PHE A 478 2.88 10.54 14.52
N GLY A 479 2.35 9.99 15.61
CA GLY A 479 1.93 10.77 16.76
C GLY A 479 3.09 11.54 17.39
N PHE A 480 4.28 10.94 17.47
CA PHE A 480 5.49 11.62 17.93
C PHE A 480 5.85 12.80 17.02
N VAL A 481 5.87 12.59 15.69
CA VAL A 481 6.19 13.65 14.72
C VAL A 481 5.18 14.78 14.78
N VAL A 482 3.87 14.46 14.86
CA VAL A 482 2.80 15.46 14.97
C VAL A 482 2.91 16.22 16.31
N ALA A 483 3.18 15.53 17.42
CA ALA A 483 3.34 16.17 18.73
C ALA A 483 4.55 17.12 18.76
N VAL A 484 5.68 16.69 18.18
CA VAL A 484 6.89 17.54 18.05
C VAL A 484 6.61 18.74 17.15
N GLY A 485 5.90 18.53 16.02
CA GLY A 485 5.51 19.61 15.12
C GLY A 485 4.59 20.63 15.81
N ALA A 486 3.57 20.14 16.50
CA ALA A 486 2.66 21.00 17.28
C ALA A 486 3.43 21.79 18.36
N LEU A 487 4.30 21.11 19.10
CA LEU A 487 5.13 21.76 20.11
C LEU A 487 6.02 22.85 19.51
N TYR A 488 6.65 22.58 18.38
CA TYR A 488 7.48 23.57 17.69
C TYR A 488 6.66 24.78 17.24
N PHE A 489 5.61 24.59 16.45
CA PHE A 489 4.85 25.68 15.87
C PHE A 489 4.06 26.52 16.89
N PHE A 490 3.48 25.89 17.93
CA PHE A 490 2.66 26.61 18.90
C PHE A 490 3.43 27.21 20.09
N LEU A 491 4.57 26.58 20.48
CA LEU A 491 5.30 27.02 21.66
C LEU A 491 6.73 27.50 21.39
N LEU A 492 7.49 26.78 20.54
CA LEU A 492 8.95 26.93 20.51
C LEU A 492 9.47 27.88 19.45
N THR A 493 8.68 28.17 18.40
CA THR A 493 9.13 29.01 17.26
C THR A 493 9.69 30.35 17.71
N ASN A 494 9.07 31.00 18.71
CA ASN A 494 9.49 32.30 19.20
C ASN A 494 10.36 32.24 20.47
N LEU A 495 10.57 31.05 21.04
CA LEU A 495 11.26 30.89 22.31
C LEU A 495 12.72 30.49 22.19
N MET A 496 13.10 29.82 21.10
CA MET A 496 14.46 29.31 20.95
C MET A 496 14.93 29.28 19.50
N PRO A 497 16.25 29.46 19.26
CA PRO A 497 16.82 29.36 17.92
C PRO A 497 16.75 27.91 17.40
N THR A 498 16.72 27.75 16.07
CA THR A 498 16.62 26.46 15.36
C THR A 498 17.64 25.43 15.82
N VAL A 499 18.90 25.85 16.02
CA VAL A 499 19.98 24.96 16.48
C VAL A 499 19.68 24.40 17.87
N ALA A 500 19.13 25.21 18.79
CA ALA A 500 18.75 24.77 20.13
C ALA A 500 17.57 23.77 20.08
N PHE A 501 16.59 24.01 19.22
CA PHE A 501 15.50 23.08 18.98
C PHE A 501 16.01 21.73 18.45
N LEU A 502 16.89 21.72 17.44
CA LEU A 502 17.46 20.48 16.91
C LEU A 502 18.27 19.73 17.97
N GLY A 503 19.04 20.46 18.80
CA GLY A 503 19.76 19.88 19.95
C GLY A 503 18.84 19.26 20.98
N LEU A 504 17.73 19.94 21.31
CA LEU A 504 16.69 19.40 22.21
C LEU A 504 16.06 18.14 21.66
N MET A 505 15.73 18.11 20.36
CA MET A 505 15.18 16.94 19.68
C MET A 505 16.15 15.77 19.68
N LEU A 506 17.43 16.04 19.41
CA LEU A 506 18.47 15.02 19.49
C LEU A 506 18.56 14.40 20.89
N ALA A 507 18.57 15.22 21.94
CA ALA A 507 18.60 14.75 23.34
C ALA A 507 17.36 13.94 23.70
N LEU A 508 16.17 14.42 23.32
CA LEU A 508 14.91 13.71 23.58
C LEU A 508 14.90 12.33 22.93
N MET A 509 15.25 12.27 21.65
CA MET A 509 15.29 11.00 20.90
C MET A 509 16.37 10.06 21.44
N ALA A 510 17.51 10.58 21.91
CA ALA A 510 18.57 9.77 22.55
C ALA A 510 18.07 9.13 23.85
N ILE A 511 17.36 9.87 24.68
CA ILE A 511 16.75 9.34 25.90
C ILE A 511 15.73 8.24 25.57
N LEU A 512 14.81 8.49 24.64
CA LEU A 512 13.81 7.52 24.21
C LEU A 512 14.44 6.26 23.61
N TYR A 513 15.49 6.42 22.80
CA TYR A 513 16.27 5.31 22.25
C TYR A 513 16.91 4.47 23.36
N ALA A 514 17.57 5.10 24.33
CA ALA A 514 18.19 4.42 25.46
C ALA A 514 17.19 3.64 26.31
N LEU A 515 16.02 4.23 26.58
CA LEU A 515 14.93 3.59 27.32
C LEU A 515 14.37 2.37 26.58
N THR A 516 14.09 2.51 25.29
CA THR A 516 13.57 1.41 24.46
C THR A 516 14.60 0.31 24.26
N ALA A 517 15.87 0.64 24.04
CA ALA A 517 16.96 -0.31 23.94
C ALA A 517 17.17 -1.10 25.25
N ARG A 518 17.11 -0.42 26.40
CA ARG A 518 17.17 -1.08 27.73
C ARG A 518 16.00 -2.03 27.93
N TRP A 519 14.79 -1.60 27.54
CA TRP A 519 13.59 -2.44 27.65
C TRP A 519 13.73 -3.72 26.78
N ILE A 520 14.20 -3.60 25.54
CA ILE A 520 14.41 -4.75 24.65
C ILE A 520 15.40 -5.76 25.24
N LYS A 521 16.53 -5.27 25.76
CA LYS A 521 17.56 -6.14 26.36
C LYS A 521 17.08 -6.86 27.62
N THR A 522 16.22 -6.23 28.43
CA THR A 522 15.78 -6.79 29.72
C THR A 522 14.42 -7.49 29.61
N ARG A 523 13.35 -6.71 29.52
CA ARG A 523 11.96 -7.20 29.49
C ARG A 523 11.61 -7.85 28.15
N GLY A 524 12.12 -7.29 27.05
CA GLY A 524 11.86 -7.77 25.69
C GLY A 524 12.42 -9.19 25.48
N ALA A 525 13.66 -9.45 25.90
CA ALA A 525 14.27 -10.76 25.82
C ALA A 525 13.51 -11.83 26.62
N LYS A 526 13.11 -11.50 27.87
CA LYS A 526 12.26 -12.40 28.68
C LYS A 526 10.90 -12.65 28.05
N ARG A 527 10.26 -11.59 27.51
CA ARG A 527 8.97 -11.73 26.82
C ARG A 527 9.08 -12.60 25.57
N PHE A 528 10.15 -12.45 24.79
CA PHE A 528 10.43 -13.30 23.64
C PHE A 528 10.48 -14.79 24.02
N GLU A 529 11.03 -15.17 25.15
CA GLU A 529 11.11 -16.56 25.62
C GLU A 529 9.75 -17.12 26.07
N THR A 530 8.82 -16.27 26.48
CA THR A 530 7.50 -16.66 27.02
C THR A 530 6.37 -16.62 25.99
N LEU A 531 6.62 -16.17 24.74
CA LEU A 531 5.63 -16.18 23.66
C LEU A 531 5.13 -17.59 23.36
N ARG A 532 3.81 -17.74 23.20
CA ARG A 532 3.13 -19.01 22.90
C ARG A 532 2.31 -18.89 21.63
#